data_0dc9f75dd0e4bf1177f7c215eb579608
#
_entry.id   0dc9f75dd0e4bf1177f7c215eb579608
#
_cell.length_a   1.000
_cell.length_b   1.000
_cell.length_c   1.000
_cell.angle_alpha   90.00
_cell.angle_beta   90.00
_cell.angle_gamma   90.00
#
_symmetry.space_group_name_H-M   'P 1'
#
loop_
_entity.id
_entity.type
_entity.pdbx_description
1 polymer ?
#
loop_
_entity_poly.entity_id
_entity_poly.type
_entity_poly.pdbx_seq_one_letter_code
_entity_poly.pdbx_strand_id
1 'polypeptide(L)'
;MPMECISINKEGTILYQDKKGYEDYWRKHQKSPIARDIWMLRSGQTPRYEKQTTFIGEDREPVWAPDGKSFYYLSEENGTLNVYQRTPGSDTSKQVTHHKQHPVRFLSMASNGNLCYGFDGEIYTLAPGGKPQKVSVKILSDRNDKDLIRQIKTSGATEMAVSPDGKEVAFILRGDVYVTSVEYKTTKQVTNTPCQERGIDFAPDGRTLVYASERGGLWQLYTSTIVRKDEKQFTYATELKEERLTNSDIASFNPKYSPDGKEIAFLENRTAIRVINLKTKKVRTVMDAQYQYSYSDGDQWFEWSPDSKWILSEFIGIGGCNNKDIVLLNADGKGEMPNLTESGYSDGNAKWVLGGKAMVWFSARAGYRSHGSWGAQYDAYIMFFDVDAYDRFRMN
;
A
#
# COMPACT_ATOMS: atom_id res chain seq x y z
N MET A 1 -19.69 -12.96 13.56
CA MET A 1 -18.67 -12.60 12.56
C MET A 1 -19.33 -11.69 11.53
N PRO A 2 -18.79 -10.52 11.25
CA PRO A 2 -19.35 -9.65 10.20
C PRO A 2 -19.31 -10.33 8.84
N MET A 3 -20.37 -10.15 8.03
CA MET A 3 -20.55 -10.76 6.73
C MET A 3 -20.55 -9.69 5.64
N GLU A 4 -19.80 -9.91 4.57
CA GLU A 4 -19.79 -9.05 3.37
C GLU A 4 -20.02 -9.90 2.11
N CYS A 5 -20.44 -9.27 1.01
CA CYS A 5 -20.66 -9.91 -0.29
C CYS A 5 -21.53 -11.17 -0.19
N ILE A 6 -22.76 -11.00 0.29
CA ILE A 6 -23.68 -12.10 0.56
C ILE A 6 -24.32 -12.60 -0.73
N SER A 7 -24.33 -13.93 -0.93
CA SER A 7 -25.06 -14.62 -2.01
C SER A 7 -25.94 -15.70 -1.41
N ILE A 8 -27.22 -15.75 -1.80
CA ILE A 8 -28.22 -16.68 -1.25
C ILE A 8 -28.75 -17.56 -2.38
N ASN A 9 -28.77 -18.87 -2.18
CA ASN A 9 -29.38 -19.80 -3.12
C ASN A 9 -30.89 -20.00 -2.86
N LYS A 10 -31.57 -20.76 -3.72
CA LYS A 10 -33.01 -20.98 -3.62
C LYS A 10 -33.42 -21.73 -2.33
N GLU A 11 -32.52 -22.46 -1.71
CA GLU A 11 -32.73 -23.22 -0.47
C GLU A 11 -32.50 -22.34 0.79
N GLY A 12 -32.15 -21.04 0.62
CA GLY A 12 -31.87 -20.14 1.71
C GLY A 12 -30.47 -20.32 2.33
N THR A 13 -29.58 -21.09 1.69
CA THR A 13 -28.20 -21.22 2.12
C THR A 13 -27.41 -19.99 1.70
N ILE A 14 -26.70 -19.39 2.63
CA ILE A 14 -25.99 -18.13 2.46
C ILE A 14 -24.48 -18.41 2.30
N LEU A 15 -23.88 -17.87 1.24
CA LEU A 15 -22.44 -17.71 1.12
C LEU A 15 -22.08 -16.26 1.43
N TYR A 16 -20.96 -16.06 2.07
CA TYR A 16 -20.44 -14.73 2.39
C TYR A 16 -18.91 -14.76 2.54
N GLN A 17 -18.28 -13.63 2.37
CA GLN A 17 -16.92 -13.42 2.83
C GLN A 17 -16.94 -12.90 4.26
N ASP A 18 -15.99 -13.33 5.09
CA ASP A 18 -15.85 -12.80 6.43
C ASP A 18 -15.11 -11.45 6.42
N LYS A 19 -15.32 -10.68 7.49
CA LYS A 19 -14.57 -9.44 7.76
C LYS A 19 -13.89 -9.58 9.11
N LYS A 20 -12.60 -9.78 9.10
CA LYS A 20 -11.79 -10.01 10.31
C LYS A 20 -11.16 -8.74 10.87
N GLY A 21 -11.05 -7.70 10.05
CA GLY A 21 -10.44 -6.44 10.43
C GLY A 21 -10.76 -5.32 9.45
N TYR A 22 -10.13 -4.16 9.67
CA TYR A 22 -10.18 -3.04 8.72
C TYR A 22 -9.00 -3.16 7.77
N GLU A 23 -9.28 -3.23 6.47
CA GLU A 23 -8.26 -3.32 5.44
C GLU A 23 -8.69 -2.60 4.17
N ASP A 24 -7.69 -2.17 3.40
CA ASP A 24 -7.89 -1.57 2.09
C ASP A 24 -8.45 -2.62 1.11
N TYR A 25 -9.60 -2.35 0.53
CA TYR A 25 -10.24 -3.19 -0.48
C TYR A 25 -9.34 -3.44 -1.70
N TRP A 26 -8.47 -2.48 -2.04
CA TRP A 26 -7.60 -2.52 -3.20
C TRP A 26 -6.28 -3.25 -2.95
N ARG A 27 -6.03 -3.66 -1.73
CA ARG A 27 -4.83 -4.39 -1.34
C ARG A 27 -4.69 -5.70 -2.11
N LYS A 28 -3.46 -6.01 -2.53
CA LYS A 28 -3.08 -7.27 -3.19
C LYS A 28 -2.19 -8.12 -2.26
N HIS A 29 -2.17 -9.43 -2.50
CA HIS A 29 -1.28 -10.39 -1.82
C HIS A 29 -1.36 -10.37 -0.29
N GLN A 30 -2.57 -10.17 0.23
CA GLN A 30 -2.84 -10.24 1.66
C GLN A 30 -2.63 -11.68 2.18
N LYS A 31 -1.67 -11.85 3.08
CA LYS A 31 -1.38 -13.12 3.76
C LYS A 31 -1.47 -13.02 5.29
N SER A 32 -2.02 -11.94 5.82
CA SER A 32 -2.17 -11.76 7.27
C SER A 32 -3.40 -12.51 7.79
N PRO A 33 -3.52 -12.71 9.12
CA PRO A 33 -4.70 -13.34 9.74
C PRO A 33 -6.03 -12.66 9.44
N ILE A 34 -6.02 -11.43 8.91
CA ILE A 34 -7.23 -10.70 8.51
C ILE A 34 -7.62 -10.93 7.05
N ALA A 35 -6.86 -11.74 6.27
CA ALA A 35 -7.27 -12.16 4.94
C ALA A 35 -8.64 -12.82 4.99
N ARG A 36 -9.48 -12.50 4.00
CA ARG A 36 -10.86 -12.98 3.93
C ARG A 36 -10.92 -14.44 3.51
N ASP A 37 -11.92 -15.12 4.03
CA ASP A 37 -12.28 -16.47 3.64
C ASP A 37 -13.75 -16.52 3.21
N ILE A 38 -14.10 -17.51 2.42
CA ILE A 38 -15.49 -17.80 2.07
C ILE A 38 -16.09 -18.74 3.10
N TRP A 39 -17.24 -18.35 3.60
CA TRP A 39 -18.04 -19.10 4.56
C TRP A 39 -19.44 -19.37 4.03
N MET A 40 -20.02 -20.46 4.51
CA MET A 40 -21.38 -20.85 4.24
C MET A 40 -22.18 -20.90 5.54
N LEU A 41 -23.35 -20.29 5.53
CA LEU A 41 -24.33 -20.37 6.61
C LEU A 41 -25.56 -21.14 6.13
N ARG A 42 -25.82 -22.26 6.77
CA ARG A 42 -27.09 -22.98 6.66
C ARG A 42 -28.02 -22.48 7.76
N SER A 43 -29.11 -21.82 7.36
CA SER A 43 -30.14 -21.35 8.27
C SER A 43 -31.00 -22.53 8.77
N GLY A 44 -31.52 -22.45 10.00
CA GLY A 44 -32.36 -23.47 10.62
C GLY A 44 -32.50 -23.17 12.12
N GLN A 45 -33.15 -24.09 12.87
CA GLN A 45 -33.26 -23.95 14.34
C GLN A 45 -31.87 -23.83 15.03
N THR A 46 -30.87 -24.51 14.47
CA THR A 46 -29.47 -24.36 14.89
C THR A 46 -28.62 -23.94 13.67
N PRO A 47 -28.29 -22.67 13.51
CA PRO A 47 -27.46 -22.22 12.39
C PRO A 47 -26.08 -22.89 12.37
N ARG A 48 -25.63 -23.32 11.19
CA ARG A 48 -24.30 -23.92 11.01
C ARG A 48 -23.45 -23.02 10.12
N TYR A 49 -22.26 -22.68 10.61
CA TYR A 49 -21.24 -21.90 9.91
C TYR A 49 -20.13 -22.84 9.45
N GLU A 50 -19.93 -22.94 8.17
CA GLU A 50 -18.95 -23.84 7.55
C GLU A 50 -17.96 -23.04 6.70
N LYS A 51 -16.68 -23.10 7.07
CA LYS A 51 -15.62 -22.47 6.27
C LYS A 51 -15.46 -23.25 4.97
N GLN A 52 -15.45 -22.54 3.83
CA GLN A 52 -15.40 -23.13 2.49
C GLN A 52 -14.02 -23.08 1.85
N THR A 53 -13.18 -22.11 2.24
CA THR A 53 -11.84 -21.94 1.67
C THR A 53 -10.77 -21.98 2.76
N THR A 54 -9.58 -22.46 2.40
CA THR A 54 -8.44 -22.66 3.33
C THR A 54 -7.16 -22.02 2.83
N PHE A 55 -7.21 -21.28 1.72
CA PHE A 55 -6.07 -20.52 1.23
C PHE A 55 -5.68 -19.42 2.23
N ILE A 56 -4.39 -19.21 2.43
CA ILE A 56 -3.87 -18.24 3.42
C ILE A 56 -3.96 -16.78 2.98
N GLY A 57 -4.29 -16.54 1.69
CA GLY A 57 -4.49 -15.21 1.09
C GLY A 57 -5.97 -14.85 0.99
N GLU A 58 -6.28 -13.93 0.10
CA GLU A 58 -7.63 -13.40 -0.06
C GLU A 58 -8.53 -14.29 -0.92
N ASP A 59 -9.69 -14.66 -0.35
CA ASP A 59 -10.82 -15.24 -1.02
C ASP A 59 -12.04 -14.34 -0.86
N ARG A 60 -12.66 -13.90 -1.98
CA ARG A 60 -13.66 -12.82 -1.98
C ARG A 60 -14.85 -13.08 -2.90
N GLU A 61 -15.90 -12.30 -2.70
CA GLU A 61 -17.04 -12.13 -3.62
C GLU A 61 -17.67 -13.47 -4.07
N PRO A 62 -18.16 -14.31 -3.14
CA PRO A 62 -18.77 -15.57 -3.51
C PRO A 62 -20.12 -15.35 -4.18
N VAL A 63 -20.38 -16.09 -5.26
CA VAL A 63 -21.68 -16.10 -5.96
C VAL A 63 -22.13 -17.53 -6.23
N TRP A 64 -23.37 -17.87 -5.88
CA TRP A 64 -23.95 -19.16 -6.18
C TRP A 64 -24.11 -19.37 -7.68
N ALA A 65 -23.79 -20.56 -8.17
CA ALA A 65 -24.24 -20.99 -9.47
C ALA A 65 -25.78 -21.16 -9.50
N PRO A 66 -26.44 -21.01 -10.66
CA PRO A 66 -27.90 -21.09 -10.75
C PRO A 66 -28.50 -22.42 -10.29
N ASP A 67 -27.70 -23.48 -10.32
CA ASP A 67 -28.08 -24.83 -9.85
C ASP A 67 -28.10 -24.96 -8.32
N GLY A 68 -27.51 -23.95 -7.60
CA GLY A 68 -27.38 -23.94 -6.15
C GLY A 68 -26.46 -25.03 -5.58
N LYS A 69 -25.73 -25.76 -6.43
CA LYS A 69 -24.85 -26.88 -6.01
C LYS A 69 -23.39 -26.53 -6.00
N SER A 70 -23.00 -25.53 -6.77
CA SER A 70 -21.64 -25.01 -6.80
C SER A 70 -21.66 -23.47 -6.66
N PHE A 71 -20.51 -22.89 -6.39
CA PHE A 71 -20.34 -21.44 -6.31
C PHE A 71 -19.03 -21.01 -6.95
N TYR A 72 -19.00 -19.73 -7.34
CA TYR A 72 -17.82 -19.08 -7.83
C TYR A 72 -17.35 -18.03 -6.82
N TYR A 73 -16.06 -17.74 -6.80
CA TYR A 73 -15.46 -16.74 -5.92
C TYR A 73 -14.14 -16.24 -6.51
N LEU A 74 -13.62 -15.17 -5.98
CA LEU A 74 -12.31 -14.66 -6.35
C LEU A 74 -11.27 -15.16 -5.37
N SER A 75 -10.15 -15.70 -5.87
CA SER A 75 -9.00 -16.13 -5.07
C SER A 75 -7.70 -15.68 -5.75
N GLU A 76 -6.73 -15.29 -4.94
CA GLU A 76 -5.37 -14.97 -5.42
C GLU A 76 -4.39 -16.15 -5.27
N GLU A 77 -4.88 -17.36 -5.10
CA GLU A 77 -4.08 -18.58 -4.89
C GLU A 77 -2.97 -18.76 -5.94
N ASN A 78 -3.22 -18.35 -7.20
CA ASN A 78 -2.25 -18.42 -8.29
C ASN A 78 -1.63 -17.03 -8.63
N GLY A 79 -1.40 -16.19 -7.63
CA GLY A 79 -0.63 -14.96 -7.74
C GLY A 79 -1.45 -13.68 -7.92
N THR A 80 -2.66 -13.72 -8.47
CA THR A 80 -3.59 -12.59 -8.51
C THR A 80 -5.03 -13.07 -8.46
N LEU A 81 -5.97 -12.20 -8.03
CA LEU A 81 -7.37 -12.57 -7.96
C LEU A 81 -7.88 -13.05 -9.32
N ASN A 82 -8.36 -14.27 -9.36
CA ASN A 82 -9.00 -14.92 -10.49
C ASN A 82 -10.30 -15.57 -10.02
N VAL A 83 -11.18 -15.92 -10.97
CA VAL A 83 -12.40 -16.66 -10.67
C VAL A 83 -12.09 -18.14 -10.47
N TYR A 84 -12.57 -18.67 -9.36
CA TYR A 84 -12.54 -20.10 -9.02
C TYR A 84 -13.94 -20.62 -8.85
N GLN A 85 -14.14 -21.90 -9.15
CA GLN A 85 -15.38 -22.65 -8.91
C GLN A 85 -15.14 -23.72 -7.85
N ARG A 86 -16.09 -23.87 -6.93
CA ARG A 86 -16.04 -24.87 -5.86
C ARG A 86 -17.41 -25.46 -5.59
N THR A 87 -17.43 -26.71 -5.19
CA THR A 87 -18.63 -27.36 -4.63
C THR A 87 -18.54 -27.30 -3.10
N PRO A 88 -19.61 -26.90 -2.38
CA PRO A 88 -19.61 -26.92 -0.93
C PRO A 88 -19.14 -28.26 -0.35
N GLY A 89 -18.23 -28.22 0.62
CA GLY A 89 -17.64 -29.41 1.25
C GLY A 89 -16.54 -30.11 0.44
N SER A 90 -16.19 -29.63 -0.74
CA SER A 90 -15.02 -30.12 -1.49
C SER A 90 -13.72 -29.52 -0.95
N ASP A 91 -12.64 -30.27 -0.94
CA ASP A 91 -11.31 -29.78 -0.58
C ASP A 91 -10.58 -29.12 -1.76
N THR A 92 -11.13 -29.20 -2.97
CA THR A 92 -10.51 -28.67 -4.18
C THR A 92 -11.36 -27.61 -4.86
N SER A 93 -10.68 -26.63 -5.48
CA SER A 93 -11.28 -25.59 -6.30
C SER A 93 -10.71 -25.66 -7.72
N LYS A 94 -11.55 -25.32 -8.69
CA LYS A 94 -11.15 -25.25 -10.11
C LYS A 94 -10.97 -23.80 -10.51
N GLN A 95 -9.78 -23.43 -10.94
CA GLN A 95 -9.55 -22.12 -11.52
C GLN A 95 -10.28 -21.97 -12.87
N VAL A 96 -11.00 -20.87 -13.05
CA VAL A 96 -11.87 -20.61 -14.21
C VAL A 96 -11.27 -19.53 -15.12
N THR A 97 -10.64 -18.50 -14.54
CA THR A 97 -9.93 -17.47 -15.30
C THR A 97 -8.43 -17.51 -14.98
N HIS A 98 -7.60 -17.05 -15.94
CA HIS A 98 -6.14 -17.17 -15.86
C HIS A 98 -5.43 -15.83 -16.15
N HIS A 99 -5.95 -14.75 -15.58
CA HIS A 99 -5.33 -13.43 -15.68
C HIS A 99 -4.05 -13.38 -14.83
N LYS A 100 -3.01 -12.67 -15.31
CA LYS A 100 -1.68 -12.70 -14.68
C LYS A 100 -1.23 -11.38 -14.05
N GLN A 101 -1.64 -10.24 -14.60
CA GLN A 101 -1.10 -8.93 -14.21
C GLN A 101 -2.00 -8.17 -13.25
N HIS A 102 -3.31 -8.13 -13.54
CA HIS A 102 -4.29 -7.37 -12.77
C HIS A 102 -5.28 -8.33 -12.08
N PRO A 103 -5.82 -7.95 -10.93
CA PRO A 103 -6.82 -8.74 -10.25
C PRO A 103 -8.17 -8.65 -10.96
N VAL A 104 -8.90 -9.76 -11.00
CA VAL A 104 -10.33 -9.78 -11.27
C VAL A 104 -11.07 -9.21 -10.07
N ARG A 105 -12.12 -8.40 -10.30
CA ARG A 105 -12.92 -7.75 -9.27
C ARG A 105 -14.40 -7.69 -9.66
N PHE A 106 -15.27 -7.39 -8.71
CA PHE A 106 -16.71 -7.16 -8.93
C PHE A 106 -17.40 -8.37 -9.57
N LEU A 107 -17.12 -9.56 -9.03
CA LEU A 107 -17.71 -10.80 -9.53
C LEU A 107 -19.22 -10.81 -9.30
N SER A 108 -19.96 -11.10 -10.35
CA SER A 108 -21.39 -11.28 -10.30
C SER A 108 -21.83 -12.42 -11.21
N MET A 109 -23.06 -12.95 -10.98
CA MET A 109 -23.63 -14.05 -11.72
C MET A 109 -25.03 -13.67 -12.22
N ALA A 110 -25.25 -13.85 -13.51
CA ALA A 110 -26.58 -13.77 -14.09
C ALA A 110 -27.38 -15.08 -13.90
N SER A 111 -28.72 -14.99 -13.96
CA SER A 111 -29.61 -16.17 -13.78
C SER A 111 -29.38 -17.30 -14.79
N ASN A 112 -28.81 -17.00 -15.95
CA ASN A 112 -28.42 -17.97 -16.97
C ASN A 112 -27.05 -18.61 -16.74
N GLY A 113 -26.37 -18.27 -15.65
CA GLY A 113 -25.04 -18.81 -15.30
C GLY A 113 -23.86 -18.03 -15.90
N ASN A 114 -24.10 -16.95 -16.63
CA ASN A 114 -23.02 -16.13 -17.12
C ASN A 114 -22.41 -15.31 -15.95
N LEU A 115 -21.09 -15.38 -15.80
CA LEU A 115 -20.34 -14.53 -14.92
C LEU A 115 -20.11 -13.16 -15.58
N CYS A 116 -20.10 -12.11 -14.76
CA CYS A 116 -19.64 -10.78 -15.12
C CYS A 116 -18.64 -10.29 -14.08
N TYR A 117 -17.54 -9.68 -14.54
CA TYR A 117 -16.49 -9.16 -13.65
C TYR A 117 -15.70 -8.03 -14.31
N GLY A 118 -15.03 -7.25 -13.47
CA GLY A 118 -14.07 -6.24 -13.90
C GLY A 118 -12.65 -6.83 -14.00
N PHE A 119 -11.92 -6.44 -15.04
CA PHE A 119 -10.50 -6.76 -15.20
C PHE A 119 -9.83 -5.66 -16.03
N ASP A 120 -8.71 -5.13 -15.52
CA ASP A 120 -7.91 -4.09 -16.20
C ASP A 120 -8.75 -2.87 -16.69
N GLY A 121 -9.61 -2.37 -15.80
CA GLY A 121 -10.50 -1.23 -16.10
C GLY A 121 -11.65 -1.52 -17.06
N GLU A 122 -11.81 -2.77 -17.51
CA GLU A 122 -12.80 -3.18 -18.48
C GLU A 122 -13.79 -4.21 -17.87
N ILE A 123 -14.93 -4.37 -18.51
CA ILE A 123 -15.96 -5.34 -18.13
C ILE A 123 -15.83 -6.59 -18.99
N TYR A 124 -15.85 -7.74 -18.35
CA TYR A 124 -15.82 -9.05 -19.00
C TYR A 124 -17.04 -9.88 -18.65
N THR A 125 -17.47 -10.71 -19.59
CA THR A 125 -18.46 -11.76 -19.38
C THR A 125 -17.85 -13.12 -19.66
N LEU A 126 -18.35 -14.15 -18.97
CA LEU A 126 -17.91 -15.53 -19.14
C LEU A 126 -19.10 -16.47 -19.06
N ALA A 127 -19.46 -17.06 -20.18
CA ALA A 127 -20.45 -18.12 -20.23
C ALA A 127 -19.92 -19.42 -19.60
N PRO A 128 -20.79 -20.28 -19.04
CA PRO A 128 -20.39 -21.59 -18.51
C PRO A 128 -19.56 -22.39 -19.52
N GLY A 129 -18.32 -22.78 -19.14
CA GLY A 129 -17.41 -23.51 -20.01
C GLY A 129 -16.82 -22.73 -21.20
N GLY A 130 -17.14 -21.43 -21.30
CA GLY A 130 -16.62 -20.54 -22.36
C GLY A 130 -15.27 -19.93 -22.04
N LYS A 131 -14.90 -18.92 -22.84
CA LYS A 131 -13.73 -18.06 -22.60
C LYS A 131 -14.19 -16.67 -22.21
N PRO A 132 -13.39 -15.93 -21.40
CA PRO A 132 -13.67 -14.53 -21.12
C PRO A 132 -13.84 -13.69 -22.37
N GLN A 133 -14.89 -12.88 -22.41
CA GLN A 133 -15.18 -11.95 -23.50
C GLN A 133 -15.31 -10.54 -22.94
N LYS A 134 -14.50 -9.61 -23.48
CA LYS A 134 -14.60 -8.20 -23.15
C LYS A 134 -15.92 -7.62 -23.68
N VAL A 135 -16.63 -6.90 -22.82
CA VAL A 135 -17.83 -6.17 -23.21
C VAL A 135 -17.42 -4.90 -23.95
N SER A 136 -17.83 -4.77 -25.20
CA SER A 136 -17.61 -3.55 -25.97
C SER A 136 -18.68 -2.51 -25.59
N VAL A 137 -18.27 -1.52 -24.80
CA VAL A 137 -19.13 -0.37 -24.47
C VAL A 137 -18.90 0.74 -25.49
N LYS A 138 -19.94 1.06 -26.26
CA LYS A 138 -19.90 2.17 -27.22
C LYS A 138 -20.68 3.35 -26.66
N ILE A 139 -19.96 4.41 -26.33
CA ILE A 139 -20.58 5.67 -25.87
C ILE A 139 -20.71 6.59 -27.07
N LEU A 140 -21.93 6.93 -27.45
CA LEU A 140 -22.21 7.95 -28.44
C LEU A 140 -22.40 9.28 -27.70
N SER A 141 -21.60 10.28 -28.05
CA SER A 141 -21.65 11.61 -27.45
C SER A 141 -21.58 12.66 -28.57
N ASP A 142 -22.48 13.62 -28.51
CA ASP A 142 -22.46 14.80 -29.40
C ASP A 142 -21.46 15.87 -28.95
N ARG A 143 -20.65 15.57 -27.91
CA ARG A 143 -19.64 16.48 -27.40
C ARG A 143 -18.43 16.48 -28.32
N ASN A 144 -18.20 17.60 -28.98
CA ASN A 144 -16.92 17.95 -29.60
C ASN A 144 -15.94 18.44 -28.51
N ASP A 145 -15.70 17.61 -27.50
CA ASP A 145 -14.77 17.95 -26.44
C ASP A 145 -13.35 17.90 -27.00
N LYS A 146 -12.64 19.01 -26.89
CA LYS A 146 -11.21 19.07 -27.16
C LYS A 146 -10.48 18.17 -26.15
N ASP A 147 -9.41 17.54 -26.54
CA ASP A 147 -8.62 16.56 -25.78
C ASP A 147 -8.08 17.04 -24.42
N LEU A 148 -8.38 18.26 -24.00
CA LEU A 148 -7.91 18.89 -22.78
C LEU A 148 -9.07 19.38 -21.92
N ILE A 149 -9.32 18.70 -20.80
CA ILE A 149 -10.25 19.17 -19.77
C ILE A 149 -9.43 19.82 -18.65
N ARG A 150 -9.60 21.14 -18.47
CA ARG A 150 -9.05 21.83 -17.30
C ARG A 150 -10.02 21.70 -16.12
N GLN A 151 -9.55 21.14 -15.03
CA GLN A 151 -10.32 20.99 -13.79
C GLN A 151 -9.57 21.59 -12.61
N ILE A 152 -10.29 22.34 -11.78
CA ILE A 152 -9.77 22.75 -10.48
C ILE A 152 -10.15 21.66 -9.48
N LYS A 153 -9.15 21.06 -8.82
CA LYS A 153 -9.33 20.07 -7.76
C LYS A 153 -8.97 20.71 -6.42
N THR A 154 -9.89 20.63 -5.48
CA THR A 154 -9.71 21.17 -4.12
C THR A 154 -9.54 20.07 -3.06
N SER A 155 -9.58 18.81 -3.49
CA SER A 155 -9.46 17.63 -2.62
C SER A 155 -9.07 16.41 -3.41
N GLY A 156 -8.75 15.31 -2.70
CA GLY A 156 -8.46 13.99 -3.29
C GLY A 156 -6.97 13.70 -3.48
N ALA A 157 -6.08 14.60 -3.10
CA ALA A 157 -4.66 14.24 -2.94
C ALA A 157 -4.50 13.31 -1.73
N THR A 158 -3.78 12.21 -1.90
CA THR A 158 -3.60 11.18 -0.87
C THR A 158 -2.24 11.24 -0.18
N GLU A 159 -1.24 11.74 -0.88
CA GLU A 159 0.15 11.83 -0.41
C GLU A 159 0.78 13.09 -0.97
N MET A 160 1.77 13.63 -0.27
CA MET A 160 2.53 14.77 -0.77
C MET A 160 3.98 14.76 -0.29
N ALA A 161 4.85 15.36 -1.08
CA ALA A 161 6.24 15.68 -0.76
C ALA A 161 6.56 17.11 -1.19
N VAL A 162 7.33 17.82 -0.36
CA VAL A 162 7.77 19.18 -0.67
C VAL A 162 9.18 19.12 -1.27
N SER A 163 9.43 19.88 -2.32
CA SER A 163 10.78 19.98 -2.92
C SER A 163 11.78 20.56 -1.90
N PRO A 164 13.07 20.19 -1.99
CA PRO A 164 14.10 20.67 -1.04
C PRO A 164 14.21 22.19 -0.94
N ASP A 165 13.88 22.90 -2.02
CA ASP A 165 13.89 24.37 -2.05
C ASP A 165 12.54 25.01 -1.62
N GLY A 166 11.53 24.17 -1.30
CA GLY A 166 10.20 24.60 -0.87
C GLY A 166 9.33 25.24 -1.97
N LYS A 167 9.75 25.18 -3.23
CA LYS A 167 9.05 25.87 -4.34
C LYS A 167 8.03 25.01 -5.06
N GLU A 168 8.10 23.70 -4.90
CA GLU A 168 7.19 22.75 -5.52
C GLU A 168 6.65 21.75 -4.49
N VAL A 169 5.45 21.29 -4.73
CA VAL A 169 4.82 20.18 -3.99
C VAL A 169 4.45 19.10 -4.98
N ALA A 170 5.02 17.92 -4.81
CA ALA A 170 4.57 16.71 -5.50
C ALA A 170 3.44 16.07 -4.71
N PHE A 171 2.45 15.52 -5.39
CA PHE A 171 1.31 14.84 -4.75
C PHE A 171 0.74 13.75 -5.65
N ILE A 172 0.04 12.81 -5.03
CA ILE A 172 -0.69 11.75 -5.73
C ILE A 172 -2.16 12.13 -5.83
N LEU A 173 -2.70 12.10 -7.05
CA LEU A 173 -4.12 12.32 -7.31
C LEU A 173 -4.64 11.27 -8.28
N ARG A 174 -5.63 10.49 -7.84
CA ARG A 174 -6.20 9.38 -8.62
C ARG A 174 -5.17 8.34 -9.10
N GLY A 175 -4.11 8.13 -8.32
CA GLY A 175 -3.04 7.20 -8.63
C GLY A 175 -1.91 7.77 -9.49
N ASP A 176 -2.04 8.97 -10.04
CA ASP A 176 -0.96 9.63 -10.81
C ASP A 176 -0.17 10.63 -9.96
N VAL A 177 1.09 10.81 -10.31
CA VAL A 177 2.00 11.80 -9.72
C VAL A 177 1.83 13.15 -10.43
N TYR A 178 1.59 14.17 -9.64
CA TYR A 178 1.55 15.58 -10.07
C TYR A 178 2.56 16.41 -9.28
N VAL A 179 3.04 17.49 -9.88
CA VAL A 179 3.84 18.50 -9.21
C VAL A 179 3.21 19.87 -9.44
N THR A 180 3.01 20.63 -8.37
CA THR A 180 2.48 21.99 -8.43
C THR A 180 3.49 22.99 -7.88
N SER A 181 3.55 24.17 -8.48
CA SER A 181 4.34 25.29 -7.94
C SER A 181 3.62 25.91 -6.75
N VAL A 182 4.39 26.23 -5.71
CA VAL A 182 3.89 26.96 -4.54
C VAL A 182 3.61 28.44 -4.91
N GLU A 183 4.43 29.01 -5.77
CA GLU A 183 4.34 30.42 -6.15
C GLU A 183 3.40 30.65 -7.35
N TYR A 184 3.58 29.83 -8.38
CA TYR A 184 2.87 30.00 -9.65
C TYR A 184 1.78 28.93 -9.77
N LYS A 185 0.55 29.20 -9.81
CA LYS A 185 -0.60 28.26 -9.90
C LYS A 185 -0.53 27.33 -11.13
N THR A 186 0.63 26.72 -11.37
CA THR A 186 0.90 25.77 -12.43
C THR A 186 1.06 24.37 -11.85
N THR A 187 0.45 23.39 -12.49
CA THR A 187 0.55 21.98 -12.11
C THR A 187 0.91 21.16 -13.34
N LYS A 188 1.86 20.25 -13.17
CA LYS A 188 2.30 19.31 -14.19
C LYS A 188 1.95 17.89 -13.75
N GLN A 189 1.36 17.13 -14.64
CA GLN A 189 1.26 15.68 -14.51
C GLN A 189 2.61 15.05 -14.85
N VAL A 190 3.16 14.26 -13.93
CA VAL A 190 4.45 13.57 -14.08
C VAL A 190 4.25 12.16 -14.62
N THR A 191 3.23 11.45 -14.09
CA THR A 191 2.85 10.13 -14.61
C THR A 191 1.46 10.19 -15.25
N ASN A 192 1.25 9.36 -16.25
CA ASN A 192 -0.04 9.21 -16.94
C ASN A 192 -0.16 7.74 -17.36
N THR A 193 -0.46 6.88 -16.40
CA THR A 193 -0.51 5.44 -16.60
C THR A 193 -1.86 4.89 -16.14
N PRO A 194 -2.29 3.73 -16.63
CA PRO A 194 -3.51 3.08 -16.13
C PRO A 194 -3.30 2.41 -14.74
N CYS A 195 -2.14 2.59 -14.13
CA CYS A 195 -1.73 1.98 -12.86
C CYS A 195 -1.70 3.02 -11.76
N GLN A 196 -1.59 2.56 -10.52
CA GLN A 196 -1.44 3.45 -9.36
C GLN A 196 0.03 3.71 -9.05
N GLU A 197 0.32 4.95 -8.66
CA GLU A 197 1.55 5.37 -8.03
C GLU A 197 1.31 5.74 -6.55
N ARG A 198 2.33 5.49 -5.69
CA ARG A 198 2.31 5.78 -4.24
C ARG A 198 3.72 6.06 -3.72
N GLY A 199 3.82 6.55 -2.48
CA GLY A 199 5.08 6.68 -1.76
C GLY A 199 6.03 7.66 -2.44
N ILE A 200 5.59 8.88 -2.66
CA ILE A 200 6.36 9.89 -3.39
C ILE A 200 7.43 10.54 -2.50
N ASP A 201 8.62 10.80 -3.07
CA ASP A 201 9.67 11.57 -2.41
C ASP A 201 10.55 12.32 -3.44
N PHE A 202 11.11 13.46 -3.04
CA PHE A 202 12.08 14.21 -3.84
C PHE A 202 13.52 13.79 -3.53
N ALA A 203 14.33 13.69 -4.56
CA ALA A 203 15.77 13.68 -4.37
C ALA A 203 16.25 15.01 -3.78
N PRO A 204 17.33 15.03 -2.98
CA PRO A 204 17.85 16.26 -2.38
C PRO A 204 18.26 17.36 -3.37
N ASP A 205 18.49 17.02 -4.63
CA ASP A 205 18.76 17.97 -5.69
C ASP A 205 17.50 18.64 -6.28
N GLY A 206 16.32 18.19 -5.88
CA GLY A 206 15.02 18.66 -6.36
C GLY A 206 14.70 18.31 -7.82
N ARG A 207 15.54 17.53 -8.49
CA ARG A 207 15.44 17.24 -9.93
C ARG A 207 14.92 15.84 -10.25
N THR A 208 14.80 15.00 -9.25
CA THR A 208 14.32 13.62 -9.40
C THR A 208 13.24 13.34 -8.36
N LEU A 209 12.17 12.71 -8.77
CA LEU A 209 11.16 12.11 -7.92
C LEU A 209 11.38 10.60 -7.89
N VAL A 210 11.13 9.98 -6.75
CA VAL A 210 10.97 8.54 -6.60
C VAL A 210 9.55 8.23 -6.16
N TYR A 211 8.98 7.15 -6.65
CA TYR A 211 7.66 6.66 -6.27
C TYR A 211 7.56 5.16 -6.52
N ALA A 212 6.61 4.51 -5.88
CA ALA A 212 6.23 3.13 -6.18
C ALA A 212 5.10 3.13 -7.21
N SER A 213 5.16 2.22 -8.19
CA SER A 213 4.11 2.00 -9.20
C SER A 213 3.80 0.53 -9.34
N GLU A 214 2.53 0.19 -9.54
CA GLU A 214 2.09 -1.19 -9.73
C GLU A 214 2.17 -1.68 -11.19
N ARG A 215 2.86 -0.96 -12.05
CA ARG A 215 3.09 -1.35 -13.44
C ARG A 215 3.73 -2.73 -13.53
N GLY A 216 3.23 -3.57 -14.42
CA GLY A 216 3.68 -4.96 -14.50
C GLY A 216 3.08 -5.90 -13.44
N GLY A 217 2.05 -5.48 -12.69
CA GLY A 217 1.29 -6.31 -11.76
C GLY A 217 1.90 -6.45 -10.37
N LEU A 218 3.03 -5.78 -10.10
CA LEU A 218 3.69 -5.75 -8.80
C LEU A 218 4.25 -4.37 -8.53
N TRP A 219 4.12 -3.90 -7.29
CA TRP A 219 4.69 -2.63 -6.86
C TRP A 219 6.21 -2.64 -6.98
N GLN A 220 6.75 -1.70 -7.74
CA GLN A 220 8.18 -1.49 -7.92
C GLN A 220 8.49 0.00 -7.85
N LEU A 221 9.74 0.34 -7.55
CA LEU A 221 10.17 1.73 -7.50
C LEU A 221 10.53 2.25 -8.89
N TYR A 222 10.11 3.46 -9.14
CA TYR A 222 10.41 4.23 -10.35
C TYR A 222 10.96 5.60 -9.98
N THR A 223 11.75 6.17 -10.86
CA THR A 223 12.23 7.55 -10.76
C THR A 223 11.82 8.33 -11.98
N SER A 224 11.47 9.61 -11.78
CA SER A 224 11.23 10.58 -12.86
C SER A 224 12.19 11.73 -12.69
N THR A 225 13.03 12.01 -13.68
CA THR A 225 14.12 12.98 -13.61
C THR A 225 13.97 14.06 -14.69
N ILE A 226 14.19 15.31 -14.34
CA ILE A 226 14.26 16.44 -15.29
C ILE A 226 15.50 16.27 -16.18
N VAL A 227 15.31 16.13 -17.50
CA VAL A 227 16.38 15.84 -18.47
C VAL A 227 17.25 17.07 -18.72
N ARG A 228 16.64 18.20 -19.00
CA ARG A 228 17.36 19.42 -19.41
C ARG A 228 18.02 20.10 -18.21
N LYS A 229 19.31 20.39 -18.32
CA LYS A 229 20.11 20.96 -17.21
C LYS A 229 19.71 22.38 -16.84
N ASP A 230 19.19 23.15 -17.78
CA ASP A 230 18.71 24.53 -17.61
C ASP A 230 17.35 24.59 -16.90
N GLU A 231 16.57 23.50 -16.90
CA GLU A 231 15.30 23.39 -16.20
C GLU A 231 15.53 22.90 -14.79
N LYS A 232 15.06 23.66 -13.80
CA LYS A 232 15.29 23.37 -12.36
C LYS A 232 14.07 22.82 -11.63
N GLN A 233 12.89 22.99 -12.19
CA GLN A 233 11.61 22.63 -11.55
C GLN A 233 10.77 21.77 -12.48
N PHE A 234 10.01 20.83 -11.89
CA PHE A 234 9.12 19.95 -12.63
C PHE A 234 8.00 20.69 -13.34
N THR A 235 7.44 21.73 -12.72
CA THR A 235 6.27 22.44 -13.23
C THR A 235 6.46 23.04 -14.61
N TYR A 236 7.71 23.38 -14.99
CA TYR A 236 8.02 23.88 -16.31
C TYR A 236 9.01 23.01 -17.12
N ALA A 237 9.41 21.86 -16.56
CA ALA A 237 10.27 20.94 -17.27
C ALA A 237 9.59 20.46 -18.58
N THR A 238 10.32 20.53 -19.68
CA THR A 238 9.80 20.14 -21.00
C THR A 238 9.96 18.66 -21.27
N GLU A 239 10.94 18.02 -20.65
CA GLU A 239 11.23 16.61 -20.82
C GLU A 239 11.56 15.95 -19.49
N LEU A 240 10.90 14.82 -19.22
CA LEU A 240 11.15 13.96 -18.05
C LEU A 240 11.62 12.59 -18.53
N LYS A 241 12.63 12.04 -17.85
CA LYS A 241 13.08 10.67 -18.05
C LYS A 241 12.60 9.82 -16.90
N GLU A 242 11.84 8.79 -17.21
CA GLU A 242 11.40 7.81 -16.23
C GLU A 242 12.26 6.55 -16.31
N GLU A 243 12.62 6.01 -15.14
CA GLU A 243 13.39 4.78 -15.04
C GLU A 243 12.82 3.88 -13.94
N ARG A 244 12.71 2.58 -14.20
CA ARG A 244 12.41 1.58 -13.19
C ARG A 244 13.67 1.34 -12.34
N LEU A 245 13.55 1.48 -11.03
CA LEU A 245 14.68 1.37 -10.11
C LEU A 245 14.83 -0.04 -9.53
N THR A 246 13.71 -0.70 -9.17
CA THR A 246 13.70 -2.07 -8.66
C THR A 246 13.08 -3.02 -9.67
N ASN A 247 13.57 -4.26 -9.71
CA ASN A 247 13.08 -5.32 -10.59
C ASN A 247 13.19 -6.66 -9.87
N SER A 248 12.34 -6.87 -8.87
CA SER A 248 12.26 -8.09 -8.09
C SER A 248 10.86 -8.70 -8.17
N ASP A 249 10.72 -9.94 -7.74
CA ASP A 249 9.44 -10.63 -7.61
C ASP A 249 8.72 -10.29 -6.29
N ILE A 250 9.23 -9.30 -5.56
CA ILE A 250 8.71 -8.84 -4.28
C ILE A 250 8.32 -7.37 -4.40
N ALA A 251 7.16 -7.02 -3.82
CA ALA A 251 6.64 -5.65 -3.85
C ALA A 251 7.52 -4.68 -3.06
N SER A 252 7.72 -3.48 -3.60
CA SER A 252 8.51 -2.38 -3.01
C SER A 252 7.63 -1.15 -2.78
N PHE A 253 7.69 -0.57 -1.56
CA PHE A 253 6.82 0.52 -1.12
C PHE A 253 7.61 1.64 -0.43
N ASN A 254 6.98 2.81 -0.28
CA ASN A 254 7.42 3.95 0.54
C ASN A 254 8.90 4.30 0.38
N PRO A 255 9.37 4.59 -0.84
CA PRO A 255 10.75 4.99 -1.04
C PRO A 255 11.04 6.34 -0.39
N LYS A 256 12.22 6.46 0.23
CA LYS A 256 12.74 7.72 0.81
C LYS A 256 14.20 7.88 0.47
N TYR A 257 14.55 9.02 -0.12
CA TYR A 257 15.94 9.36 -0.39
C TYR A 257 16.74 9.55 0.91
N SER A 258 17.97 9.07 0.92
CA SER A 258 18.93 9.53 1.92
C SER A 258 19.22 11.03 1.73
N PRO A 259 19.45 11.81 2.80
CA PRO A 259 19.74 13.24 2.69
C PRO A 259 20.92 13.59 1.80
N ASP A 260 21.89 12.69 1.65
CA ASP A 260 23.04 12.85 0.74
C ASP A 260 22.74 12.46 -0.73
N GLY A 261 21.53 11.98 -1.01
CA GLY A 261 21.05 11.62 -2.34
C GLY A 261 21.67 10.39 -2.98
N LYS A 262 22.45 9.58 -2.22
CA LYS A 262 23.14 8.42 -2.80
C LYS A 262 22.36 7.13 -2.73
N GLU A 263 21.38 7.07 -1.85
CA GLU A 263 20.64 5.85 -1.54
C GLU A 263 19.15 6.14 -1.38
N ILE A 264 18.35 5.08 -1.51
CA ILE A 264 16.91 5.12 -1.21
C ILE A 264 16.61 3.96 -0.27
N ALA A 265 16.00 4.27 0.88
CA ALA A 265 15.37 3.28 1.74
C ALA A 265 13.94 3.03 1.27
N PHE A 266 13.48 1.80 1.41
CA PHE A 266 12.12 1.41 1.02
C PHE A 266 11.65 0.17 1.79
N LEU A 267 10.36 -0.08 1.80
CA LEU A 267 9.76 -1.30 2.35
C LEU A 267 9.68 -2.38 1.28
N GLU A 268 10.24 -3.54 1.54
CA GLU A 268 10.04 -4.74 0.73
C GLU A 268 9.03 -5.66 1.41
N ASN A 269 8.06 -6.16 0.67
CA ASN A 269 6.99 -7.01 1.17
C ASN A 269 6.31 -6.45 2.45
N ARG A 270 6.12 -5.11 2.49
CA ARG A 270 5.46 -4.33 3.56
C ARG A 270 6.28 -4.10 4.83
N THR A 271 7.17 -4.98 5.22
CA THR A 271 7.76 -4.99 6.57
C THR A 271 9.27 -4.95 6.62
N ALA A 272 9.99 -5.49 5.62
CA ALA A 272 11.44 -5.40 5.60
C ALA A 272 11.91 -4.02 5.13
N ILE A 273 12.83 -3.39 5.87
CA ILE A 273 13.47 -2.16 5.43
C ILE A 273 14.70 -2.52 4.62
N ARG A 274 14.69 -2.08 3.36
CA ARG A 274 15.78 -2.25 2.39
C ARG A 274 16.36 -0.91 2.01
N VAL A 275 17.61 -0.92 1.63
CA VAL A 275 18.29 0.26 1.07
C VAL A 275 18.94 -0.12 -0.25
N ILE A 276 18.66 0.65 -1.30
CA ILE A 276 19.30 0.54 -2.60
C ILE A 276 20.31 1.67 -2.80
N ASN A 277 21.53 1.30 -3.20
CA ASN A 277 22.54 2.27 -3.61
C ASN A 277 22.31 2.67 -5.07
N LEU A 278 22.11 3.95 -5.33
CA LEU A 278 21.72 4.45 -6.66
C LEU A 278 22.80 4.26 -7.74
N LYS A 279 24.07 4.30 -7.34
CA LYS A 279 25.21 4.11 -8.27
C LYS A 279 25.44 2.64 -8.62
N THR A 280 25.43 1.76 -7.62
CA THR A 280 25.76 0.34 -7.80
C THR A 280 24.53 -0.53 -8.06
N LYS A 281 23.33 -0.01 -7.81
CA LYS A 281 22.03 -0.71 -7.84
C LYS A 281 21.96 -1.92 -6.89
N LYS A 282 22.92 -2.05 -5.96
CA LYS A 282 22.90 -3.11 -4.94
C LYS A 282 21.87 -2.77 -3.86
N VAL A 283 21.09 -3.77 -3.49
CA VAL A 283 20.11 -3.70 -2.39
C VAL A 283 20.66 -4.44 -1.18
N ARG A 284 20.48 -3.88 0.02
CA ARG A 284 20.81 -4.53 1.29
C ARG A 284 19.62 -4.47 2.24
N THR A 285 19.57 -5.40 3.18
CA THR A 285 18.61 -5.38 4.30
C THR A 285 19.14 -4.48 5.41
N VAL A 286 18.30 -3.62 5.94
CA VAL A 286 18.57 -2.81 7.12
C VAL A 286 17.79 -3.34 8.32
N MET A 287 16.55 -3.77 8.11
CA MET A 287 15.76 -4.46 9.12
C MET A 287 14.97 -5.60 8.47
N ASP A 288 15.00 -6.77 9.09
CA ASP A 288 14.29 -7.95 8.62
C ASP A 288 12.77 -7.82 8.89
N ALA A 289 11.98 -8.46 8.04
CA ALA A 289 10.52 -8.45 8.08
C ALA A 289 9.91 -8.94 9.41
N GLN A 290 10.60 -9.84 10.11
CA GLN A 290 10.13 -10.40 11.39
C GLN A 290 9.99 -9.36 12.51
N TYR A 291 10.66 -8.22 12.39
CA TYR A 291 10.61 -7.15 13.39
C TYR A 291 9.47 -6.15 13.18
N GLN A 292 8.63 -6.37 12.18
CA GLN A 292 7.47 -5.52 11.92
C GLN A 292 6.20 -6.31 11.66
N TYR A 293 5.06 -5.65 11.86
CA TYR A 293 3.74 -6.14 11.50
C TYR A 293 2.99 -5.06 10.73
N SER A 294 2.41 -5.43 9.59
CA SER A 294 1.73 -4.52 8.68
C SER A 294 0.26 -4.90 8.52
N TYR A 295 -0.63 -3.91 8.60
CA TYR A 295 -2.05 -4.04 8.29
C TYR A 295 -2.37 -3.70 6.84
N SER A 296 -1.60 -2.80 6.22
CA SER A 296 -1.80 -2.38 4.84
C SER A 296 -0.49 -2.01 4.14
N ASP A 297 -0.52 -2.01 2.81
CA ASP A 297 0.67 -1.68 2.02
C ASP A 297 1.16 -0.27 2.35
N GLY A 298 2.42 -0.16 2.73
CA GLY A 298 3.05 1.11 3.03
C GLY A 298 2.68 1.73 4.39
N ASP A 299 2.11 0.96 5.33
CA ASP A 299 1.71 1.45 6.66
C ASP A 299 2.86 1.53 7.67
N GLN A 300 4.06 1.04 7.29
CA GLN A 300 5.23 1.11 8.15
C GLN A 300 5.98 2.42 7.92
N TRP A 301 6.47 2.98 9.02
CA TRP A 301 7.19 4.25 9.01
C TRP A 301 8.68 4.06 9.28
N PHE A 302 9.50 4.84 8.62
CA PHE A 302 10.93 4.98 8.88
C PHE A 302 11.42 6.36 8.42
N GLU A 303 12.53 6.82 8.96
CA GLU A 303 13.12 8.13 8.64
C GLU A 303 14.64 8.10 8.69
N TRP A 304 15.27 8.64 7.66
CA TRP A 304 16.72 8.84 7.61
C TRP A 304 17.19 9.90 8.60
N SER A 305 18.34 9.66 9.24
CA SER A 305 19.06 10.72 9.95
C SER A 305 19.62 11.75 8.98
N PRO A 306 19.77 13.02 9.42
CA PRO A 306 20.32 14.08 8.57
C PRO A 306 21.71 13.81 7.99
N ASP A 307 22.53 12.97 8.64
CA ASP A 307 23.86 12.56 8.19
C ASP A 307 23.86 11.30 7.29
N SER A 308 22.68 10.76 6.97
CA SER A 308 22.48 9.57 6.13
C SER A 308 23.07 8.27 6.69
N LYS A 309 23.43 8.21 8.00
CA LYS A 309 24.07 7.05 8.59
C LYS A 309 23.09 6.15 9.35
N TRP A 310 21.98 6.69 9.79
CA TRP A 310 21.03 6.03 10.63
C TRP A 310 19.61 6.12 10.07
N ILE A 311 18.78 5.17 10.50
CA ILE A 311 17.35 5.16 10.21
C ILE A 311 16.61 4.93 11.53
N LEU A 312 15.62 5.77 11.84
CA LEU A 312 14.62 5.51 12.84
C LEU A 312 13.47 4.73 12.23
N SER A 313 12.95 3.75 12.94
CA SER A 313 11.76 3.01 12.54
C SER A 313 10.93 2.59 13.74
N GLU A 314 9.66 2.35 13.52
CA GLU A 314 8.84 1.57 14.43
C GLU A 314 9.16 0.09 14.25
N PHE A 315 9.11 -0.69 15.34
CA PHE A 315 9.32 -2.14 15.28
C PHE A 315 8.58 -2.88 16.39
N ILE A 316 8.49 -4.19 16.29
CA ILE A 316 7.94 -5.05 17.34
C ILE A 316 8.98 -5.14 18.46
N GLY A 317 8.78 -4.29 19.49
CA GLY A 317 9.60 -4.25 20.68
C GLY A 317 8.94 -5.00 21.85
N ILE A 318 8.99 -4.40 23.06
CA ILE A 318 8.49 -5.01 24.31
C ILE A 318 6.96 -5.17 24.28
N GLY A 319 6.24 -4.21 23.70
CA GLY A 319 4.77 -4.19 23.65
C GLY A 319 4.14 -5.09 22.58
N GLY A 320 4.94 -5.79 21.79
CA GLY A 320 4.45 -6.61 20.68
C GLY A 320 3.94 -5.81 19.47
N CYS A 321 3.20 -6.46 18.58
CA CYS A 321 2.79 -5.88 17.30
C CYS A 321 1.82 -4.67 17.43
N ASN A 322 1.04 -4.61 18.48
CA ASN A 322 0.05 -3.54 18.70
C ASN A 322 0.63 -2.31 19.42
N ASN A 323 1.72 -2.48 20.15
CA ASN A 323 2.39 -1.43 20.90
C ASN A 323 3.85 -1.40 20.48
N LYS A 324 4.11 -0.76 19.35
CA LYS A 324 5.44 -0.68 18.74
C LYS A 324 6.34 0.24 19.53
N ASP A 325 7.62 -0.09 19.57
CA ASP A 325 8.70 0.76 20.06
C ASP A 325 9.45 1.43 18.90
N ILE A 326 10.34 2.36 19.20
CA ILE A 326 11.23 3.01 18.23
C ILE A 326 12.60 2.35 18.28
N VAL A 327 13.09 1.92 17.12
CA VAL A 327 14.41 1.33 16.93
C VAL A 327 15.33 2.27 16.16
N LEU A 328 16.61 2.27 16.52
CA LEU A 328 17.69 2.90 15.77
C LEU A 328 18.41 1.85 14.93
N LEU A 329 18.49 2.08 13.63
CA LEU A 329 19.11 1.17 12.68
C LEU A 329 20.33 1.83 12.06
N ASN A 330 21.44 1.09 11.95
CA ASN A 330 22.55 1.55 11.12
C ASN A 330 22.16 1.39 9.64
N ALA A 331 22.30 2.46 8.86
CA ALA A 331 21.89 2.46 7.46
C ALA A 331 22.69 1.49 6.58
N ASP A 332 23.89 1.03 7.02
CA ASP A 332 24.66 -0.01 6.32
C ASP A 332 24.12 -1.43 6.55
N GLY A 333 23.12 -1.58 7.42
CA GLY A 333 22.49 -2.85 7.76
C GLY A 333 23.30 -3.73 8.69
N LYS A 334 24.29 -3.17 9.41
CA LYS A 334 25.16 -3.91 10.31
C LYS A 334 25.05 -3.42 11.74
N GLY A 335 25.45 -4.28 12.68
CA GLY A 335 25.46 -3.96 14.09
C GLY A 335 24.15 -4.25 14.81
N GLU A 336 24.05 -3.74 16.02
CA GLU A 336 22.88 -3.90 16.87
C GLU A 336 21.75 -2.97 16.45
N MET A 337 20.53 -3.34 16.81
CA MET A 337 19.32 -2.54 16.62
C MET A 337 18.77 -2.13 18.00
N PRO A 338 19.33 -1.08 18.63
CA PRO A 338 18.91 -0.68 19.95
C PRO A 338 17.45 -0.20 19.94
N ASN A 339 16.65 -0.75 20.85
CA ASN A 339 15.33 -0.23 21.18
C ASN A 339 15.51 1.08 21.97
N LEU A 340 15.03 2.19 21.44
CA LEU A 340 15.22 3.50 22.05
C LEU A 340 14.15 3.84 23.10
N THR A 341 12.98 3.23 23.04
CA THR A 341 11.86 3.64 23.88
C THR A 341 11.51 2.63 24.96
N GLU A 342 11.70 1.34 24.72
CA GLU A 342 11.52 0.22 25.67
C GLU A 342 10.26 0.37 26.56
N SER A 343 9.15 0.82 25.97
CA SER A 343 8.04 1.32 26.76
C SER A 343 6.92 0.30 26.98
N GLY A 344 6.79 -0.66 26.08
CA GLY A 344 5.64 -1.58 26.06
C GLY A 344 4.31 -0.90 25.72
N TYR A 345 4.32 0.39 25.34
CA TYR A 345 3.19 1.16 24.87
C TYR A 345 3.34 1.50 23.39
N SER A 346 2.30 2.08 22.80
CA SER A 346 2.38 2.49 21.41
C SER A 346 3.24 3.74 21.27
N ASP A 347 4.42 3.59 20.72
CA ASP A 347 5.36 4.66 20.36
C ASP A 347 5.42 4.78 18.85
N GLY A 348 5.38 5.99 18.31
CA GLY A 348 5.36 6.17 16.86
C GLY A 348 5.70 7.56 16.38
N ASN A 349 5.80 7.71 15.06
CA ASN A 349 6.06 8.96 14.35
C ASN A 349 7.32 9.69 14.84
N ALA A 350 8.38 8.95 15.15
CA ALA A 350 9.63 9.54 15.61
C ALA A 350 10.27 10.41 14.52
N LYS A 351 10.75 11.59 14.88
CA LYS A 351 11.36 12.58 14.00
C LYS A 351 12.71 13.01 14.53
N TRP A 352 13.68 13.08 13.65
CA TRP A 352 14.94 13.72 13.97
C TRP A 352 14.75 15.22 14.15
N VAL A 353 15.32 15.78 15.22
CA VAL A 353 15.32 17.21 15.50
C VAL A 353 16.72 17.67 15.89
N LEU A 354 16.91 18.98 15.95
CA LEU A 354 18.19 19.63 16.30
C LEU A 354 19.37 19.10 15.46
N GLY A 355 19.14 18.90 14.14
CA GLY A 355 20.18 18.42 13.23
C GLY A 355 20.65 17.00 13.49
N GLY A 356 19.78 16.14 14.04
CA GLY A 356 20.08 14.75 14.37
C GLY A 356 20.59 14.52 15.80
N LYS A 357 20.64 15.57 16.63
CA LYS A 357 21.11 15.51 18.03
C LYS A 357 20.03 15.04 19.00
N ALA A 358 18.77 15.00 18.55
CA ALA A 358 17.64 14.49 19.31
C ALA A 358 16.60 13.88 18.40
N MET A 359 15.68 13.10 18.97
CA MET A 359 14.44 12.68 18.33
C MET A 359 13.24 13.11 19.17
N VAL A 360 12.12 13.39 18.51
CA VAL A 360 10.80 13.54 19.11
C VAL A 360 9.91 12.41 18.64
N TRP A 361 9.07 11.87 19.51
CA TRP A 361 8.08 10.86 19.14
C TRP A 361 6.79 11.02 19.94
N PHE A 362 5.75 10.35 19.52
CA PHE A 362 4.50 10.28 20.27
C PHE A 362 4.40 8.94 21.00
N SER A 363 3.92 8.97 22.24
CA SER A 363 3.75 7.78 23.05
C SER A 363 2.43 7.81 23.82
N ALA A 364 1.79 6.65 23.89
CA ALA A 364 0.58 6.44 24.71
C ALA A 364 0.88 6.12 26.20
N ARG A 365 2.14 6.25 26.64
CA ARG A 365 2.58 5.76 27.97
C ARG A 365 1.95 6.49 29.15
N ALA A 366 1.60 7.77 29.02
CA ALA A 366 1.07 8.59 30.12
C ALA A 366 -0.42 8.94 29.98
N GLY A 367 -1.00 8.85 28.78
CA GLY A 367 -2.40 9.21 28.52
C GLY A 367 -3.42 8.12 28.83
N TYR A 368 -4.70 8.45 28.72
CA TYR A 368 -5.77 7.46 28.76
C TYR A 368 -5.66 6.50 27.59
N ARG A 369 -5.88 5.22 27.84
CA ARG A 369 -5.71 4.15 26.85
C ARG A 369 -6.93 3.25 26.80
N SER A 370 -7.30 2.90 25.58
CA SER A 370 -8.18 1.77 25.31
C SER A 370 -7.36 0.49 25.11
N HIS A 371 -8.05 -0.62 24.82
CA HIS A 371 -7.40 -1.90 24.55
C HIS A 371 -6.37 -1.77 23.39
N GLY A 372 -5.15 -2.26 23.61
CA GLY A 372 -4.06 -2.22 22.63
C GLY A 372 -3.66 -0.82 22.19
N SER A 373 -3.85 0.19 23.04
CA SER A 373 -3.62 1.62 22.73
C SER A 373 -4.47 2.19 21.57
N TRP A 374 -5.47 1.48 21.09
CA TRP A 374 -6.42 1.98 20.10
C TRP A 374 -7.32 3.04 20.73
N GLY A 375 -7.33 4.26 20.15
CA GLY A 375 -8.02 5.40 20.74
C GLY A 375 -7.32 5.98 21.97
N ALA A 376 -6.02 5.71 22.14
CA ALA A 376 -5.22 6.27 23.20
C ALA A 376 -4.98 7.77 23.00
N GLN A 377 -4.75 8.47 24.10
CA GLN A 377 -4.19 9.82 24.10
C GLN A 377 -2.67 9.71 24.04
N TYR A 378 -2.06 10.51 23.18
CA TYR A 378 -0.63 10.52 22.96
C TYR A 378 -0.02 11.83 23.45
N ASP A 379 1.10 11.71 24.12
CA ASP A 379 1.97 12.82 24.49
C ASP A 379 3.23 12.82 23.61
N ALA A 380 3.82 14.00 23.44
CA ALA A 380 5.09 14.14 22.73
C ALA A 380 6.26 14.00 23.72
N TYR A 381 7.24 13.21 23.33
CA TYR A 381 8.47 12.98 24.09
C TYR A 381 9.68 13.40 23.25
N ILE A 382 10.77 13.76 23.94
CA ILE A 382 12.04 14.06 23.32
C ILE A 382 13.16 13.23 23.97
N MET A 383 14.04 12.66 23.16
CA MET A 383 15.28 12.01 23.59
C MET A 383 16.47 12.71 22.94
N PHE A 384 17.47 13.02 23.73
CA PHE A 384 18.70 13.65 23.26
C PHE A 384 19.79 12.59 23.13
N PHE A 385 20.47 12.62 21.99
CA PHE A 385 21.66 11.79 21.69
C PHE A 385 22.96 12.55 21.98
N ASP A 386 22.86 13.87 22.26
CA ASP A 386 23.96 14.79 22.46
C ASP A 386 23.72 15.59 23.76
N VAL A 387 24.67 15.49 24.70
CA VAL A 387 24.54 16.10 26.03
C VAL A 387 24.56 17.63 25.95
N ASP A 388 25.38 18.20 25.07
CA ASP A 388 25.45 19.66 24.89
C ASP A 388 24.12 20.21 24.33
N ALA A 389 23.45 19.44 23.45
CA ALA A 389 22.13 19.81 22.95
C ALA A 389 21.07 19.77 24.05
N TYR A 390 21.14 18.78 24.95
CA TYR A 390 20.26 18.71 26.12
C TYR A 390 20.47 19.89 27.09
N ASP A 391 21.72 20.21 27.40
CA ASP A 391 22.04 21.29 28.32
C ASP A 391 21.57 22.67 27.76
N ARG A 392 21.76 22.90 26.47
CA ARG A 392 21.23 24.13 25.82
C ARG A 392 19.70 24.17 25.84
N PHE A 393 19.04 23.03 25.62
CA PHE A 393 17.59 22.96 25.66
C PHE A 393 17.03 23.28 27.05
N ARG A 394 17.73 22.87 28.11
CA ARG A 394 17.34 23.16 29.49
C ARG A 394 17.52 24.63 29.92
N MET A 395 18.40 25.35 29.24
CA MET A 395 18.68 26.76 29.55
C MET A 395 17.69 27.74 28.91
N ASN A 396 16.88 27.29 27.97
CA ASN A 396 15.82 28.06 27.30
C ASN A 396 14.45 27.70 27.90
#